data_51eef83ce3a1d61f13f67d378a1f9230
#
_entry.id   51eef83ce3a1d61f13f67d378a1f9230
#
_cell.length_a   1.000
_cell.length_b   1.000
_cell.length_c   1.000
_cell.angle_alpha   90.00
_cell.angle_beta   90.00
_cell.angle_gamma   90.00
#
_symmetry.space_group_name_H-M   'P 1'
#
loop_
_entity.id
_entity.type
_entity.pdbx_description
1 polymer ?
#
loop_
_entity_poly.entity_id
_entity_poly.type
_entity_poly.pdbx_seq_one_letter_code
_entity_poly.pdbx_strand_id
1 'polypeptide(L)'
;MIEKDLPFSDQEYQRRLAKTRAAMAARDLDALFVTDPSNQHWLTGYDGWTFYVHQGVIVLPEADPVWWGRNQDANGGVRTVWMTDDRVIGYPDNYVQSTERHPMQDLAERLKGMGLAEKRIGVEMDNYYFSAKAMQTLREELPDVTFIDVTALVNWQRGVKSDEELAFIRKAAAISEKISDGLMERVEPGIPKNEIVAEIFRDAIRGVEGAWGDYPAIVPLLPSGSDAAAPHLTWNGREFATGEATFFEISGCYRRYHAPFCRTLFLGKPPQFLLDAETALVEGL
;
A
#
# COMPACT_ATOMS: atom_id res chain seq x y z
N MET A 1 -6.77 -11.53 -26.54
CA MET A 1 -6.19 -10.69 -25.47
C MET A 1 -7.17 -10.70 -24.31
N ILE A 2 -6.69 -10.81 -23.09
CA ILE A 2 -7.53 -10.67 -21.89
C ILE A 2 -7.83 -9.18 -21.73
N GLU A 3 -9.11 -8.82 -21.60
CA GLU A 3 -9.51 -7.45 -21.25
C GLU A 3 -9.01 -7.16 -19.84
N LYS A 4 -8.21 -6.10 -19.69
CA LYS A 4 -7.62 -5.68 -18.40
C LYS A 4 -8.48 -4.54 -17.83
N ASP A 5 -8.95 -4.69 -16.59
CA ASP A 5 -9.61 -3.61 -15.84
C ASP A 5 -8.54 -2.71 -15.19
N LEU A 6 -7.93 -1.84 -15.99
CA LEU A 6 -6.90 -0.92 -15.51
C LEU A 6 -7.56 0.24 -14.74
N PRO A 7 -7.01 0.59 -13.55
CA PRO A 7 -7.56 1.66 -12.74
C PRO A 7 -7.37 3.06 -13.32
N PHE A 8 -6.37 3.25 -14.18
CA PHE A 8 -6.00 4.56 -14.72
C PHE A 8 -5.85 4.53 -16.24
N SER A 9 -5.94 5.72 -16.85
CA SER A 9 -5.68 5.90 -18.26
C SER A 9 -4.21 5.66 -18.64
N ASP A 10 -3.96 5.30 -19.89
CA ASP A 10 -2.58 5.18 -20.43
C ASP A 10 -1.81 6.49 -20.23
N GLN A 11 -2.46 7.63 -20.44
CA GLN A 11 -1.86 8.94 -20.27
C GLN A 11 -1.38 9.15 -18.82
N GLU A 12 -2.15 8.71 -17.84
CA GLU A 12 -1.77 8.82 -16.43
C GLU A 12 -0.57 7.93 -16.11
N TYR A 13 -0.51 6.70 -16.60
CA TYR A 13 0.66 5.84 -16.42
C TYR A 13 1.92 6.43 -17.08
N GLN A 14 1.82 6.98 -18.28
CA GLN A 14 2.95 7.64 -18.94
C GLN A 14 3.40 8.88 -18.18
N ARG A 15 2.50 9.67 -17.64
CA ARG A 15 2.82 10.82 -16.78
C ARG A 15 3.62 10.40 -15.53
N ARG A 16 3.19 9.33 -14.86
CA ARG A 16 3.86 8.78 -13.67
C ARG A 16 5.26 8.28 -13.99
N LEU A 17 5.37 7.55 -15.09
CA LEU A 17 6.64 7.02 -15.57
C LEU A 17 7.62 8.15 -15.93
N ALA A 18 7.15 9.20 -16.60
CA ALA A 18 7.97 10.36 -16.94
C ALA A 18 8.48 11.09 -15.69
N LYS A 19 7.65 11.29 -14.66
CA LYS A 19 8.08 11.87 -13.37
C LYS A 19 9.14 11.01 -12.70
N THR A 20 8.96 9.69 -12.67
CA THR A 20 9.91 8.76 -12.08
C THR A 20 11.24 8.77 -12.82
N ARG A 21 11.22 8.74 -14.14
CA ARG A 21 12.42 8.85 -14.99
C ARG A 21 13.17 10.16 -14.81
N ALA A 22 12.47 11.27 -14.68
CA ALA A 22 13.11 12.56 -14.37
C ALA A 22 13.83 12.51 -13.01
N ALA A 23 13.23 11.89 -12.01
CA ALA A 23 13.85 11.70 -10.70
C ALA A 23 15.04 10.73 -10.72
N MET A 24 15.00 9.70 -11.58
CA MET A 24 16.13 8.80 -11.84
C MET A 24 17.29 9.55 -12.52
N ALA A 25 17.01 10.31 -13.58
CA ALA A 25 18.01 11.09 -14.29
C ALA A 25 18.71 12.11 -13.38
N ALA A 26 17.97 12.77 -12.49
CA ALA A 26 18.53 13.70 -11.50
C ALA A 26 19.51 13.05 -10.50
N ARG A 27 19.56 11.72 -10.44
CA ARG A 27 20.44 10.91 -9.57
C ARG A 27 21.41 10.03 -10.35
N ASP A 28 21.53 10.23 -11.66
CA ASP A 28 22.35 9.43 -12.56
C ASP A 28 22.10 7.92 -12.43
N LEU A 29 20.83 7.49 -12.42
CA LEU A 29 20.44 6.10 -12.33
C LEU A 29 20.19 5.51 -13.72
N ASP A 30 20.79 4.37 -14.02
CA ASP A 30 20.56 3.59 -15.23
C ASP A 30 19.30 2.70 -15.12
N ALA A 31 18.93 2.33 -13.90
CA ALA A 31 17.71 1.59 -13.60
C ALA A 31 17.24 1.87 -12.16
N LEU A 32 15.97 1.56 -11.91
CA LEU A 32 15.38 1.63 -10.57
C LEU A 32 14.65 0.32 -10.29
N PHE A 33 14.93 -0.32 -9.16
CA PHE A 33 14.19 -1.47 -8.67
C PHE A 33 13.27 -1.06 -7.53
N VAL A 34 11.97 -1.14 -7.77
CA VAL A 34 10.89 -0.70 -6.88
C VAL A 34 10.26 -1.91 -6.22
N THR A 35 10.27 -1.99 -4.90
CA THR A 35 9.78 -3.13 -4.13
C THR A 35 8.51 -2.84 -3.32
N ASP A 36 8.24 -1.59 -2.98
CA ASP A 36 7.01 -1.20 -2.28
C ASP A 36 5.76 -1.52 -3.13
N PRO A 37 4.78 -2.30 -2.63
CA PRO A 37 3.59 -2.67 -3.38
C PRO A 37 2.76 -1.47 -3.86
N SER A 38 2.68 -0.41 -3.08
CA SER A 38 1.94 0.80 -3.47
C SER A 38 2.64 1.54 -4.61
N ASN A 39 3.99 1.53 -4.62
CA ASN A 39 4.79 2.09 -5.69
C ASN A 39 4.70 1.24 -6.97
N GLN A 40 4.71 -0.10 -6.83
CA GLN A 40 4.48 -1.02 -7.94
C GLN A 40 3.09 -0.79 -8.58
N HIS A 41 2.03 -0.73 -7.75
CA HIS A 41 0.67 -0.44 -8.22
C HIS A 41 0.59 0.93 -8.93
N TRP A 42 1.18 1.96 -8.35
CA TRP A 42 1.16 3.31 -8.92
C TRP A 42 1.86 3.38 -10.28
N LEU A 43 2.98 2.67 -10.45
CA LEU A 43 3.76 2.65 -11.69
C LEU A 43 3.16 1.75 -12.78
N THR A 44 2.55 0.64 -12.40
CA THR A 44 2.21 -0.42 -13.35
C THR A 44 0.75 -0.85 -13.33
N GLY A 45 0.01 -0.54 -12.27
CA GLY A 45 -1.32 -1.09 -12.04
C GLY A 45 -1.31 -2.47 -11.37
N TYR A 46 -0.13 -3.07 -11.10
CA TYR A 46 -0.07 -4.38 -10.46
C TYR A 46 -0.88 -4.42 -9.15
N ASP A 47 -1.81 -5.36 -9.07
CA ASP A 47 -2.77 -5.47 -7.95
C ASP A 47 -2.91 -6.91 -7.45
N GLY A 48 -1.77 -7.55 -7.14
CA GLY A 48 -1.73 -8.87 -6.51
C GLY A 48 -1.50 -8.80 -5.01
N TRP A 49 -2.17 -9.66 -4.25
CA TRP A 49 -1.89 -9.84 -2.81
C TRP A 49 -0.73 -10.85 -2.63
N THR A 50 0.48 -10.46 -3.07
CA THR A 50 1.64 -11.34 -3.20
C THR A 50 2.91 -10.75 -2.59
N PHE A 51 2.81 -9.61 -1.92
CA PHE A 51 3.92 -8.87 -1.34
C PHE A 51 4.66 -9.59 -0.19
N TYR A 52 4.18 -10.75 0.24
CA TYR A 52 4.85 -11.62 1.23
C TYR A 52 5.99 -12.45 0.62
N VAL A 53 6.18 -12.43 -0.70
CA VAL A 53 7.33 -12.97 -1.42
C VAL A 53 8.04 -11.83 -2.17
N HIS A 54 9.32 -12.03 -2.52
CA HIS A 54 10.07 -11.03 -3.25
C HIS A 54 9.47 -10.76 -4.63
N GLN A 55 9.20 -9.51 -4.91
CA GLN A 55 8.71 -9.00 -6.18
C GLN A 55 9.11 -7.55 -6.36
N GLY A 56 9.02 -7.03 -7.56
CA GLY A 56 9.28 -5.62 -7.80
C GLY A 56 9.08 -5.21 -9.25
N VAL A 57 9.26 -3.92 -9.48
CA VAL A 57 9.21 -3.31 -10.81
C VAL A 57 10.60 -2.76 -11.15
N ILE A 58 11.13 -3.15 -12.29
CA ILE A 58 12.34 -2.58 -12.86
C ILE A 58 11.93 -1.45 -13.79
N VAL A 59 12.30 -0.23 -13.46
CA VAL A 59 12.08 0.95 -14.31
C VAL A 59 13.37 1.26 -15.04
N LEU A 60 13.25 1.41 -16.36
CA LEU A 60 14.35 1.75 -17.29
C LEU A 60 14.16 3.16 -17.85
N PRO A 61 15.21 3.85 -18.29
CA PRO A 61 15.13 5.21 -18.80
C PRO A 61 14.18 5.39 -19.99
N GLU A 62 14.14 4.42 -20.91
CA GLU A 62 13.40 4.53 -22.18
C GLU A 62 12.39 3.41 -22.41
N ALA A 63 12.69 2.18 -21.99
CA ALA A 63 11.81 1.02 -22.23
C ALA A 63 10.71 0.93 -21.16
N ASP A 64 9.57 0.31 -21.53
CA ASP A 64 8.49 0.06 -20.57
C ASP A 64 9.00 -0.70 -19.34
N PRO A 65 8.44 -0.44 -18.16
CA PRO A 65 8.82 -1.13 -16.94
C PRO A 65 8.65 -2.64 -17.07
N VAL A 66 9.41 -3.37 -16.27
CA VAL A 66 9.27 -4.83 -16.15
C VAL A 66 8.80 -5.15 -14.75
N TRP A 67 7.67 -5.84 -14.63
CA TRP A 67 7.29 -6.47 -13.37
C TRP A 67 8.01 -7.81 -13.23
N TRP A 68 8.64 -8.05 -12.09
CA TRP A 68 9.33 -9.28 -11.75
C TRP A 68 8.83 -9.81 -10.40
N GLY A 69 8.53 -11.11 -10.31
CA GLY A 69 8.04 -11.74 -9.10
C GLY A 69 7.95 -13.26 -9.25
N ARG A 70 7.32 -13.92 -8.28
CA ARG A 70 7.11 -15.37 -8.32
C ARG A 70 6.32 -15.78 -9.57
N ASN A 71 6.69 -16.90 -10.18
CA ASN A 71 6.07 -17.37 -11.44
C ASN A 71 4.56 -17.59 -11.32
N GLN A 72 4.09 -18.15 -10.20
CA GLN A 72 2.66 -18.30 -9.92
C GLN A 72 1.93 -16.95 -9.95
N ASP A 73 2.56 -15.90 -9.44
CA ASP A 73 1.97 -14.57 -9.26
C ASP A 73 2.08 -13.73 -10.54
N ALA A 74 2.96 -14.12 -11.47
CA ALA A 74 3.03 -13.52 -12.82
C ALA A 74 1.68 -13.64 -13.57
N ASN A 75 0.87 -14.68 -13.27
CA ASN A 75 -0.49 -14.79 -13.81
C ASN A 75 -1.41 -13.62 -13.37
N GLY A 76 -1.21 -13.08 -12.17
CA GLY A 76 -1.87 -11.86 -11.71
C GLY A 76 -1.30 -10.63 -12.41
N GLY A 77 0.02 -10.61 -12.60
CA GLY A 77 0.72 -9.53 -13.31
C GLY A 77 0.14 -9.30 -14.71
N VAL A 78 0.08 -10.32 -15.55
CA VAL A 78 -0.46 -10.18 -16.92
C VAL A 78 -1.93 -9.73 -16.99
N ARG A 79 -2.66 -9.76 -15.89
CA ARG A 79 -4.06 -9.32 -15.80
C ARG A 79 -4.23 -7.89 -15.30
N THR A 80 -3.27 -7.38 -14.55
CA THR A 80 -3.43 -6.12 -13.82
C THR A 80 -2.48 -5.02 -14.27
N VAL A 81 -1.31 -5.35 -14.86
CA VAL A 81 -0.39 -4.33 -15.36
C VAL A 81 -0.82 -3.77 -16.72
N TRP A 82 -0.54 -2.48 -16.96
CA TRP A 82 -0.81 -1.86 -18.25
C TRP A 82 0.17 -2.29 -19.36
N MET A 83 1.39 -2.72 -18.99
CA MET A 83 2.39 -3.17 -19.96
C MET A 83 1.96 -4.46 -20.66
N THR A 84 2.67 -4.79 -21.74
CA THR A 84 2.51 -6.05 -22.49
C THR A 84 2.96 -7.26 -21.67
N ASP A 85 2.45 -8.44 -21.98
CA ASP A 85 2.67 -9.66 -21.20
C ASP A 85 4.14 -10.09 -21.14
N ASP A 86 4.95 -9.76 -22.16
CA ASP A 86 6.40 -9.99 -22.18
C ASP A 86 7.18 -9.13 -21.16
N ARG A 87 6.54 -8.11 -20.59
CA ARG A 87 7.06 -7.29 -19.49
C ARG A 87 6.75 -7.85 -18.12
N VAL A 88 6.13 -9.01 -18.02
CA VAL A 88 5.86 -9.71 -16.77
C VAL A 88 6.74 -10.95 -16.68
N ILE A 89 7.70 -10.94 -15.78
CA ILE A 89 8.70 -12.00 -15.62
C ILE A 89 8.48 -12.74 -14.30
N GLY A 90 8.30 -14.07 -14.40
CA GLY A 90 8.22 -14.95 -13.23
C GLY A 90 9.55 -15.63 -12.92
N TYR A 91 9.99 -15.60 -11.64
CA TYR A 91 11.05 -16.48 -11.19
C TYR A 91 10.49 -17.83 -10.73
N PRO A 92 11.28 -18.94 -10.82
CA PRO A 92 10.82 -20.27 -10.46
C PRO A 92 10.35 -20.39 -8.99
N ASP A 93 9.25 -21.12 -8.75
CA ASP A 93 8.66 -21.26 -7.43
C ASP A 93 9.59 -21.91 -6.38
N ASN A 94 10.60 -22.68 -6.82
CA ASN A 94 11.58 -23.30 -5.92
C ASN A 94 12.59 -22.32 -5.27
N TYR A 95 12.48 -21.02 -5.58
CA TYR A 95 13.20 -19.96 -4.86
C TYR A 95 12.45 -19.48 -3.61
N VAL A 96 11.14 -19.76 -3.51
CA VAL A 96 10.32 -19.29 -2.39
C VAL A 96 10.62 -20.10 -1.14
N GLN A 97 10.98 -19.42 -0.06
CA GLN A 97 11.36 -20.03 1.23
C GLN A 97 12.49 -21.09 1.13
N SER A 98 13.32 -21.00 0.11
CA SER A 98 14.46 -21.89 -0.05
C SER A 98 15.58 -21.50 0.92
N THR A 99 16.28 -22.51 1.45
CA THR A 99 17.51 -22.33 2.23
C THR A 99 18.78 -22.34 1.37
N GLU A 100 18.64 -22.76 0.11
CA GLU A 100 19.76 -22.90 -0.84
C GLU A 100 19.79 -21.81 -1.91
N ARG A 101 18.64 -21.21 -2.21
CA ARG A 101 18.46 -20.21 -3.27
C ARG A 101 17.78 -18.97 -2.73
N HIS A 102 18.03 -17.83 -3.37
CA HIS A 102 17.34 -16.59 -3.05
C HIS A 102 16.77 -15.97 -4.34
N PRO A 103 15.54 -15.44 -4.37
CA PRO A 103 14.95 -14.86 -5.57
C PRO A 103 15.82 -13.79 -6.25
N MET A 104 16.61 -13.05 -5.49
CA MET A 104 17.54 -12.03 -6.01
C MET A 104 18.63 -12.61 -6.94
N GLN A 105 18.88 -13.92 -6.93
CA GLN A 105 19.77 -14.56 -7.90
C GLN A 105 19.15 -14.56 -9.28
N ASP A 106 17.83 -14.90 -9.40
CA ASP A 106 17.09 -14.78 -10.66
C ASP A 106 17.02 -13.33 -11.12
N LEU A 107 16.72 -12.39 -10.20
CA LEU A 107 16.72 -10.96 -10.54
C LEU A 107 18.08 -10.50 -11.09
N ALA A 108 19.17 -10.91 -10.46
CA ALA A 108 20.52 -10.56 -10.93
C ALA A 108 20.79 -11.05 -12.36
N GLU A 109 20.37 -12.28 -12.69
CA GLU A 109 20.49 -12.80 -14.07
C GLU A 109 19.65 -11.98 -15.06
N ARG A 110 18.45 -11.55 -14.66
CA ARG A 110 17.61 -10.66 -15.50
C ARG A 110 18.28 -9.30 -15.73
N LEU A 111 18.84 -8.71 -14.67
CA LEU A 111 19.55 -7.43 -14.76
C LEU A 111 20.80 -7.54 -15.64
N LYS A 112 21.58 -8.63 -15.55
CA LYS A 112 22.68 -8.92 -16.47
C LYS A 112 22.19 -9.01 -17.92
N GLY A 113 21.10 -9.74 -18.15
CA GLY A 113 20.49 -9.88 -19.47
C GLY A 113 19.95 -8.55 -20.05
N MET A 114 19.64 -7.58 -19.21
CA MET A 114 19.27 -6.21 -19.62
C MET A 114 20.47 -5.28 -19.82
N GLY A 115 21.71 -5.77 -19.67
CA GLY A 115 22.92 -4.96 -19.81
C GLY A 115 23.22 -4.05 -18.61
N LEU A 116 22.73 -4.42 -17.43
CA LEU A 116 22.84 -3.60 -16.21
C LEU A 116 23.94 -4.07 -15.25
N ALA A 117 24.81 -5.01 -15.64
CA ALA A 117 25.81 -5.64 -14.78
C ALA A 117 26.90 -4.70 -14.23
N GLU A 118 27.12 -3.53 -14.85
CA GLU A 118 28.12 -2.53 -14.45
C GLU A 118 27.48 -1.13 -14.30
N LYS A 119 26.19 -1.09 -13.98
CA LYS A 119 25.37 0.11 -14.01
C LYS A 119 25.05 0.64 -12.62
N ARG A 120 24.48 1.83 -12.57
CA ARG A 120 24.01 2.48 -11.34
C ARG A 120 22.52 2.15 -11.16
N ILE A 121 22.21 1.31 -10.19
CA ILE A 121 20.84 0.84 -9.95
C ILE A 121 20.33 1.41 -8.62
N GLY A 122 19.24 2.18 -8.70
CA GLY A 122 18.51 2.61 -7.52
C GLY A 122 17.70 1.47 -6.91
N VAL A 123 17.70 1.34 -5.59
CA VAL A 123 16.92 0.35 -4.85
C VAL A 123 16.25 1.02 -3.64
N GLU A 124 14.99 0.70 -3.39
CA GLU A 124 14.28 1.14 -2.18
C GLU A 124 14.78 0.31 -0.98
N MET A 125 15.88 0.76 -0.34
CA MET A 125 16.58 -0.01 0.69
C MET A 125 15.87 0.00 2.06
N ASP A 126 15.20 1.11 2.41
CA ASP A 126 14.42 1.21 3.65
C ASP A 126 12.94 0.92 3.37
N ASN A 127 12.66 -0.37 3.19
CA ASN A 127 11.34 -0.87 2.80
C ASN A 127 11.10 -2.24 3.42
N TYR A 128 9.91 -2.48 3.99
CA TYR A 128 9.53 -3.77 4.60
C TYR A 128 9.56 -4.95 3.63
N TYR A 129 9.53 -4.70 2.33
CA TYR A 129 9.49 -5.71 1.26
C TYR A 129 10.88 -5.99 0.67
N PHE A 130 11.92 -5.31 1.17
CA PHE A 130 13.30 -5.48 0.72
C PHE A 130 14.22 -5.78 1.91
N SER A 131 14.58 -7.05 2.06
CA SER A 131 15.37 -7.50 3.22
C SER A 131 16.87 -7.24 3.07
N ALA A 132 17.59 -7.23 4.22
CA ALA A 132 19.05 -7.18 4.21
C ALA A 132 19.66 -8.35 3.41
N LYS A 133 19.05 -9.56 3.46
CA LYS A 133 19.50 -10.72 2.67
C LYS A 133 19.30 -10.49 1.17
N ALA A 134 18.22 -9.82 0.77
CA ALA A 134 18.02 -9.45 -0.64
C ALA A 134 19.15 -8.55 -1.15
N MET A 135 19.52 -7.51 -0.40
CA MET A 135 20.63 -6.62 -0.77
C MET A 135 21.96 -7.34 -0.78
N GLN A 136 22.23 -8.19 0.22
CA GLN A 136 23.45 -8.99 0.26
C GLN A 136 23.58 -9.88 -0.97
N THR A 137 22.52 -10.61 -1.32
CA THR A 137 22.52 -11.50 -2.51
C THR A 137 22.75 -10.72 -3.80
N LEU A 138 22.09 -9.57 -3.97
CA LEU A 138 22.32 -8.73 -5.16
C LEU A 138 23.77 -8.27 -5.30
N ARG A 139 24.42 -7.88 -4.19
CA ARG A 139 25.83 -7.48 -4.20
C ARG A 139 26.77 -8.62 -4.50
N GLU A 140 26.47 -9.83 -4.01
CA GLU A 140 27.22 -11.04 -4.28
C GLU A 140 27.13 -11.45 -5.76
N GLU A 141 25.92 -11.34 -6.35
CA GLU A 141 25.67 -11.73 -7.75
C GLU A 141 26.04 -10.65 -8.79
N LEU A 142 26.08 -9.39 -8.38
CA LEU A 142 26.36 -8.21 -9.21
C LEU A 142 27.44 -7.33 -8.57
N PRO A 143 28.71 -7.83 -8.49
CA PRO A 143 29.77 -7.13 -7.76
C PRO A 143 30.18 -5.80 -8.39
N ASP A 144 29.97 -5.62 -9.68
CA ASP A 144 30.37 -4.42 -10.43
C ASP A 144 29.22 -3.38 -10.55
N VAL A 145 28.03 -3.70 -10.01
CA VAL A 145 26.90 -2.77 -9.96
C VAL A 145 27.05 -1.78 -8.79
N THR A 146 26.86 -0.51 -9.08
CA THR A 146 26.74 0.50 -8.02
C THR A 146 25.29 0.61 -7.56
N PHE A 147 24.96 0.03 -6.41
CA PHE A 147 23.61 0.15 -5.82
C PHE A 147 23.50 1.44 -5.02
N ILE A 148 22.48 2.24 -5.35
CA ILE A 148 22.16 3.53 -4.73
C ILE A 148 20.86 3.38 -3.91
N ASP A 149 20.90 3.81 -2.65
CA ASP A 149 19.67 3.94 -1.88
C ASP A 149 18.82 5.08 -2.44
N VAL A 150 17.62 4.74 -2.84
CA VAL A 150 16.63 5.68 -3.36
C VAL A 150 15.30 5.56 -2.62
N THR A 151 15.38 5.23 -1.35
CA THR A 151 14.22 5.22 -0.44
C THR A 151 13.35 6.45 -0.65
N ALA A 152 12.05 6.22 -0.76
CA ALA A 152 11.03 7.23 -1.00
C ALA A 152 11.13 7.99 -2.35
N LEU A 153 11.96 7.61 -3.32
CA LEU A 153 12.00 8.28 -4.62
C LEU A 153 10.62 8.31 -5.29
N VAL A 154 9.95 7.15 -5.39
CA VAL A 154 8.61 7.04 -5.99
C VAL A 154 7.55 7.68 -5.08
N ASN A 155 7.66 7.51 -3.76
CA ASN A 155 6.74 8.11 -2.79
C ASN A 155 6.63 9.64 -2.96
N TRP A 156 7.75 10.33 -3.20
CA TRP A 156 7.74 11.77 -3.47
C TRP A 156 7.03 12.12 -4.78
N GLN A 157 7.11 11.27 -5.81
CA GLN A 157 6.35 11.48 -7.05
C GLN A 157 4.84 11.32 -6.84
N ARG A 158 4.44 10.47 -5.89
CA ARG A 158 3.05 10.23 -5.47
C ARG A 158 2.50 11.34 -4.55
N GLY A 159 3.35 12.20 -4.02
CA GLY A 159 2.96 13.25 -3.06
C GLY A 159 1.84 14.16 -3.57
N VAL A 160 1.95 14.62 -4.82
CA VAL A 160 0.91 15.43 -5.48
C VAL A 160 0.05 14.53 -6.36
N LYS A 161 -1.23 14.41 -6.00
CA LYS A 161 -2.22 13.54 -6.66
C LYS A 161 -2.70 14.12 -7.99
N SER A 162 -2.95 13.26 -8.96
CA SER A 162 -3.67 13.62 -10.19
C SER A 162 -5.19 13.70 -9.96
N ASP A 163 -5.92 14.23 -10.94
CA ASP A 163 -7.38 14.27 -10.88
C ASP A 163 -7.99 12.86 -10.86
N GLU A 164 -7.39 11.89 -11.57
CA GLU A 164 -7.82 10.49 -11.54
C GLU A 164 -7.60 9.88 -10.14
N GLU A 165 -6.47 10.14 -9.49
CA GLU A 165 -6.19 9.72 -8.11
C GLU A 165 -7.15 10.36 -7.11
N LEU A 166 -7.42 11.66 -7.26
CA LEU A 166 -8.38 12.39 -6.42
C LEU A 166 -9.81 11.82 -6.55
N ALA A 167 -10.20 11.37 -7.74
CA ALA A 167 -11.50 10.72 -7.94
C ALA A 167 -11.61 9.42 -7.11
N PHE A 168 -10.52 8.63 -7.01
CA PHE A 168 -10.52 7.43 -6.17
C PHE A 168 -10.49 7.75 -4.68
N ILE A 169 -9.72 8.76 -4.26
CA ILE A 169 -9.69 9.21 -2.86
C ILE A 169 -11.08 9.71 -2.42
N ARG A 170 -11.81 10.43 -3.29
CA ARG A 170 -13.19 10.87 -2.98
C ARG A 170 -14.15 9.68 -2.81
N LYS A 171 -14.01 8.62 -3.61
CA LYS A 171 -14.79 7.39 -3.43
C LYS A 171 -14.43 6.68 -2.13
N ALA A 172 -13.14 6.58 -1.81
CA ALA A 172 -12.67 6.04 -0.53
C ALA A 172 -13.20 6.87 0.65
N ALA A 173 -13.25 8.20 0.53
CA ALA A 173 -13.80 9.08 1.55
C ALA A 173 -15.31 8.86 1.76
N ALA A 174 -16.09 8.67 0.71
CA ALA A 174 -17.50 8.33 0.83
C ALA A 174 -17.73 6.98 1.52
N ILE A 175 -16.84 6.00 1.30
CA ILE A 175 -16.86 4.73 2.04
C ILE A 175 -16.53 4.97 3.52
N SER A 176 -15.52 5.81 3.83
CA SER A 176 -15.17 6.16 5.20
C SER A 176 -16.32 6.87 5.93
N GLU A 177 -17.01 7.79 5.26
CA GLU A 177 -18.19 8.47 5.79
C GLU A 177 -19.29 7.47 6.16
N LYS A 178 -19.63 6.55 5.25
CA LYS A 178 -20.60 5.48 5.53
C LYS A 178 -20.21 4.61 6.74
N ILE A 179 -18.94 4.27 6.88
CA ILE A 179 -18.45 3.52 8.04
C ILE A 179 -18.63 4.35 9.31
N SER A 180 -18.27 5.63 9.27
CA SER A 180 -18.42 6.55 10.40
C SER A 180 -19.87 6.68 10.87
N ASP A 181 -20.80 6.89 9.93
CA ASP A 181 -22.24 6.99 10.24
C ASP A 181 -22.75 5.70 10.89
N GLY A 182 -22.38 4.55 10.30
CA GLY A 182 -22.74 3.25 10.85
C GLY A 182 -22.18 2.98 12.25
N LEU A 183 -20.99 3.50 12.57
CA LEU A 183 -20.43 3.43 13.92
C LEU A 183 -21.25 4.25 14.92
N MET A 184 -21.58 5.50 14.57
CA MET A 184 -22.34 6.39 15.44
C MET A 184 -23.74 5.86 15.74
N GLU A 185 -24.32 5.09 14.82
CA GLU A 185 -25.65 4.48 14.99
C GLU A 185 -25.63 3.21 15.85
N ARG A 186 -24.52 2.43 15.82
CA ARG A 186 -24.51 1.07 16.35
C ARG A 186 -23.73 0.90 17.65
N VAL A 187 -22.84 1.84 17.99
CA VAL A 187 -22.02 1.68 19.19
C VAL A 187 -22.80 2.07 20.43
N GLU A 188 -23.16 1.05 21.25
CA GLU A 188 -23.90 1.19 22.50
C GLU A 188 -23.24 0.37 23.61
N PRO A 189 -23.45 0.74 24.89
CA PRO A 189 -22.98 -0.09 26.01
C PRO A 189 -23.54 -1.51 25.95
N GLY A 190 -22.70 -2.50 26.21
CA GLY A 190 -23.05 -3.92 26.21
C GLY A 190 -22.88 -4.62 24.84
N ILE A 191 -22.54 -3.89 23.76
CA ILE A 191 -22.22 -4.50 22.48
C ILE A 191 -20.75 -4.94 22.47
N PRO A 192 -20.43 -6.18 22.09
CA PRO A 192 -19.05 -6.64 21.93
C PRO A 192 -18.32 -5.89 20.80
N LYS A 193 -17.05 -5.51 21.00
CA LYS A 193 -16.28 -4.72 20.02
C LYS A 193 -16.09 -5.48 18.69
N ASN A 194 -15.92 -6.79 18.73
CA ASN A 194 -15.81 -7.61 17.51
C ASN A 194 -17.07 -7.56 16.63
N GLU A 195 -18.27 -7.38 17.20
CA GLU A 195 -19.49 -7.20 16.40
C GLU A 195 -19.45 -5.89 15.61
N ILE A 196 -19.02 -4.80 16.25
CA ILE A 196 -18.84 -3.52 15.56
C ILE A 196 -17.75 -3.62 14.48
N VAL A 197 -16.66 -4.35 14.71
CA VAL A 197 -15.61 -4.58 13.69
C VAL A 197 -16.17 -5.36 12.51
N ALA A 198 -17.01 -6.35 12.73
CA ALA A 198 -17.67 -7.08 11.64
C ALA A 198 -18.54 -6.16 10.78
N GLU A 199 -19.27 -5.23 11.41
CA GLU A 199 -20.07 -4.22 10.72
C GLU A 199 -19.19 -3.22 9.94
N ILE A 200 -18.08 -2.77 10.53
CA ILE A 200 -17.08 -1.91 9.85
C ILE A 200 -16.58 -2.59 8.56
N PHE A 201 -16.15 -3.83 8.64
CA PHE A 201 -15.69 -4.59 7.47
C PHE A 201 -16.81 -4.79 6.45
N ARG A 202 -18.03 -5.09 6.90
CA ARG A 202 -19.18 -5.20 6.02
C ARG A 202 -19.42 -3.91 5.22
N ASP A 203 -19.46 -2.77 5.90
CA ASP A 203 -19.74 -1.48 5.28
C ASP A 203 -18.57 -1.03 4.40
N ALA A 204 -17.32 -1.28 4.81
CA ALA A 204 -16.12 -1.03 4.03
C ALA A 204 -16.12 -1.81 2.71
N ILE A 205 -16.36 -3.12 2.74
CA ILE A 205 -16.32 -3.99 1.55
C ILE A 205 -17.53 -3.77 0.64
N ARG A 206 -18.73 -3.54 1.20
CA ARG A 206 -19.92 -3.21 0.40
C ARG A 206 -19.78 -1.88 -0.33
N GLY A 207 -18.98 -0.97 0.21
CA GLY A 207 -18.75 0.34 -0.38
C GLY A 207 -20.04 1.19 -0.47
N VAL A 208 -20.07 2.06 -1.46
CA VAL A 208 -21.16 2.97 -1.76
C VAL A 208 -21.63 2.81 -3.22
N GLU A 209 -22.69 3.47 -3.63
CA GLU A 209 -23.13 3.46 -5.03
C GLU A 209 -21.99 3.88 -5.97
N GLY A 210 -21.72 3.06 -6.99
CA GLY A 210 -20.63 3.27 -7.95
C GLY A 210 -19.21 3.08 -7.42
N ALA A 211 -19.02 2.56 -6.19
CA ALA A 211 -17.72 2.23 -5.63
C ALA A 211 -17.82 1.07 -4.62
N TRP A 212 -17.51 -0.15 -5.06
CA TRP A 212 -17.27 -1.26 -4.15
C TRP A 212 -16.00 -0.99 -3.31
N GLY A 213 -15.90 -1.56 -2.11
CA GLY A 213 -14.75 -1.35 -1.23
C GLY A 213 -13.68 -2.42 -1.40
N ASP A 214 -12.41 -1.99 -1.41
CA ASP A 214 -11.27 -2.86 -1.26
C ASP A 214 -10.97 -3.15 0.21
N TYR A 215 -10.16 -4.18 0.47
CA TYR A 215 -9.59 -4.35 1.80
C TYR A 215 -8.66 -3.18 2.13
N PRO A 216 -8.80 -2.55 3.31
CA PRO A 216 -7.91 -1.46 3.72
C PRO A 216 -6.56 -2.01 4.20
N ALA A 217 -5.51 -1.20 4.08
CA ALA A 217 -4.19 -1.53 4.63
C ALA A 217 -4.16 -1.43 6.16
N ILE A 218 -5.03 -0.61 6.74
CA ILE A 218 -5.20 -0.49 8.20
C ILE A 218 -6.40 -1.32 8.64
N VAL A 219 -6.20 -2.14 9.67
CA VAL A 219 -7.31 -2.81 10.37
C VAL A 219 -8.00 -1.82 11.30
N PRO A 220 -9.30 -2.00 11.63
CA PRO A 220 -9.97 -1.14 12.61
C PRO A 220 -9.26 -1.16 13.97
N LEU A 221 -8.95 0.01 14.51
CA LEU A 221 -8.40 0.18 15.85
C LEU A 221 -9.51 0.72 16.75
N LEU A 222 -9.79 0.02 17.87
CA LEU A 222 -10.89 0.34 18.78
C LEU A 222 -10.49 0.20 20.25
N PRO A 223 -9.38 0.77 20.72
CA PRO A 223 -9.06 0.75 22.14
C PRO A 223 -10.04 1.63 22.93
N SER A 224 -10.51 1.16 24.11
CA SER A 224 -11.46 1.86 24.96
C SER A 224 -10.99 1.95 26.40
N GLY A 225 -11.43 2.99 27.13
CA GLY A 225 -11.09 3.21 28.51
C GLY A 225 -9.59 3.38 28.70
N SER A 226 -8.97 2.62 29.60
CA SER A 226 -7.52 2.67 29.84
C SER A 226 -6.71 2.23 28.60
N ASP A 227 -7.26 1.35 27.75
CA ASP A 227 -6.59 0.87 26.55
C ASP A 227 -6.44 1.99 25.50
N ALA A 228 -7.28 3.04 25.55
CA ALA A 228 -7.20 4.19 24.64
C ALA A 228 -5.87 4.97 24.74
N ALA A 229 -5.10 4.77 25.81
CA ALA A 229 -3.73 5.29 25.95
C ALA A 229 -2.71 4.53 25.06
N ALA A 230 -3.10 3.37 24.49
CA ALA A 230 -2.31 2.57 23.57
C ALA A 230 -2.97 2.56 22.17
N PRO A 231 -2.70 3.56 21.32
CA PRO A 231 -3.51 3.86 20.14
C PRO A 231 -3.48 2.77 19.07
N HIS A 232 -2.49 1.87 19.07
CA HIS A 232 -2.39 0.81 18.08
C HIS A 232 -2.94 -0.55 18.54
N LEU A 233 -3.70 -0.56 19.64
CA LEU A 233 -4.48 -1.74 19.99
C LEU A 233 -5.67 -1.88 19.05
N THR A 234 -5.90 -3.09 18.54
CA THR A 234 -7.00 -3.38 17.63
C THR A 234 -8.32 -3.49 18.43
N TRP A 235 -8.89 -4.67 18.47
CA TRP A 235 -10.11 -4.95 19.23
C TRP A 235 -9.97 -6.25 20.03
N ASN A 236 -10.92 -6.48 20.90
CA ASN A 236 -11.09 -7.73 21.64
C ASN A 236 -12.59 -8.04 21.77
N GLY A 237 -12.94 -9.12 22.47
CA GLY A 237 -14.33 -9.52 22.69
C GLY A 237 -15.01 -8.81 23.88
N ARG A 238 -14.41 -7.75 24.47
CA ARG A 238 -15.06 -6.98 25.56
C ARG A 238 -16.16 -6.11 24.98
N GLU A 239 -17.16 -5.86 25.82
CA GLU A 239 -18.26 -4.96 25.50
C GLU A 239 -17.82 -3.49 25.65
N PHE A 240 -18.48 -2.60 24.92
CA PHE A 240 -18.41 -1.17 25.18
C PHE A 240 -19.07 -0.85 26.50
N ALA A 241 -18.51 0.10 27.28
CA ALA A 241 -19.00 0.47 28.59
C ALA A 241 -19.33 1.96 28.68
N THR A 242 -20.38 2.29 29.43
CA THR A 242 -20.69 3.68 29.81
C THR A 242 -19.55 4.28 30.63
N GLY A 243 -19.19 5.53 30.35
CA GLY A 243 -18.11 6.24 31.04
C GLY A 243 -16.71 6.01 30.43
N GLU A 244 -16.62 5.30 29.32
CA GLU A 244 -15.36 5.09 28.60
C GLU A 244 -15.33 5.86 27.28
N ALA A 245 -14.16 6.42 26.97
CA ALA A 245 -13.83 6.88 25.62
C ALA A 245 -13.34 5.71 24.78
N THR A 246 -13.75 5.67 23.52
CA THR A 246 -13.21 4.76 22.50
C THR A 246 -12.63 5.59 21.37
N PHE A 247 -11.38 5.32 21.05
CA PHE A 247 -10.72 5.87 19.87
C PHE A 247 -10.96 4.95 18.68
N PHE A 248 -11.38 5.49 17.55
CA PHE A 248 -11.55 4.76 16.30
C PHE A 248 -10.57 5.27 15.26
N GLU A 249 -9.79 4.37 14.69
CA GLU A 249 -8.99 4.65 13.50
C GLU A 249 -9.33 3.63 12.43
N ILE A 250 -9.87 4.09 11.31
CA ILE A 250 -10.49 3.26 10.27
C ILE A 250 -10.30 3.94 8.91
N SER A 251 -10.32 3.16 7.84
CA SER A 251 -10.24 3.68 6.48
C SER A 251 -11.20 2.97 5.54
N GLY A 252 -11.93 3.72 4.74
CA GLY A 252 -12.44 3.26 3.46
C GLY A 252 -11.30 3.13 2.44
N CYS A 253 -11.44 2.18 1.51
CA CYS A 253 -10.46 1.93 0.45
C CYS A 253 -11.18 1.67 -0.87
N TYR A 254 -10.73 2.32 -1.94
CA TYR A 254 -11.20 2.08 -3.30
C TYR A 254 -10.01 2.06 -4.26
N ARG A 255 -9.84 0.97 -5.01
CA ARG A 255 -8.72 0.77 -5.93
C ARG A 255 -7.37 1.14 -5.30
N ARG A 256 -7.15 0.66 -4.06
CA ARG A 256 -5.96 0.86 -3.21
C ARG A 256 -5.75 2.28 -2.71
N TYR A 257 -6.64 3.22 -3.02
CA TYR A 257 -6.62 4.57 -2.42
C TYR A 257 -7.44 4.59 -1.15
N HIS A 258 -6.86 5.19 -0.11
CA HIS A 258 -7.42 5.22 1.23
C HIS A 258 -7.86 6.63 1.61
N ALA A 259 -8.87 6.71 2.47
CA ALA A 259 -9.27 7.93 3.16
C ALA A 259 -9.43 7.63 4.66
N PRO A 260 -8.30 7.50 5.39
CA PRO A 260 -8.34 7.19 6.81
C PRO A 260 -8.94 8.34 7.62
N PHE A 261 -9.58 8.00 8.73
CA PHE A 261 -10.06 8.96 9.72
C PHE A 261 -9.90 8.44 11.13
N CYS A 262 -9.75 9.39 12.08
CA CYS A 262 -9.75 9.13 13.51
C CYS A 262 -10.93 9.84 14.16
N ARG A 263 -11.60 9.20 15.07
CA ARG A 263 -12.67 9.80 15.90
C ARG A 263 -12.61 9.22 17.31
N THR A 264 -13.02 10.03 18.27
CA THR A 264 -13.22 9.58 19.65
C THR A 264 -14.70 9.65 19.99
N LEU A 265 -15.25 8.55 20.46
CA LEU A 265 -16.61 8.45 20.96
C LEU A 265 -16.56 8.27 22.48
N PHE A 266 -17.40 9.01 23.22
CA PHE A 266 -17.58 8.81 24.65
C PHE A 266 -19.02 8.35 24.94
N LEU A 267 -19.15 7.19 25.57
CA LEU A 267 -20.47 6.67 25.93
C LEU A 267 -20.92 7.22 27.30
N GLY A 268 -21.91 8.10 27.26
CA GLY A 268 -22.42 8.82 28.41
C GLY A 268 -22.01 10.29 28.43
N LYS A 269 -21.95 10.90 29.61
CA LYS A 269 -21.57 12.32 29.77
C LYS A 269 -20.04 12.44 29.81
N PRO A 270 -19.41 13.08 28.82
CA PRO A 270 -17.95 13.23 28.79
C PRO A 270 -17.48 14.14 29.93
N PRO A 271 -16.33 13.85 30.55
CA PRO A 271 -15.72 14.72 31.53
C PRO A 271 -15.20 16.02 30.90
N GLN A 272 -15.12 17.11 31.68
CA GLN A 272 -14.78 18.44 31.18
C GLN A 272 -13.45 18.47 30.42
N PHE A 273 -12.42 17.75 30.89
CA PHE A 273 -11.11 17.72 30.21
C PHE A 273 -11.17 17.19 28.80
N LEU A 274 -12.10 16.27 28.45
CA LEU A 274 -12.28 15.80 27.08
C LEU A 274 -12.93 16.87 26.20
N LEU A 275 -13.89 17.62 26.72
CA LEU A 275 -14.50 18.75 26.00
C LEU A 275 -13.49 19.88 25.78
N ASP A 276 -12.63 20.15 26.76
CA ASP A 276 -11.55 21.13 26.62
C ASP A 276 -10.53 20.68 25.56
N ALA A 277 -10.19 19.39 25.53
CA ALA A 277 -9.29 18.81 24.52
C ALA A 277 -9.91 18.85 23.11
N GLU A 278 -11.22 18.52 22.98
CA GLU A 278 -11.95 18.65 21.70
C GLU A 278 -11.89 20.09 21.20
N THR A 279 -12.19 21.07 22.07
CA THR A 279 -12.14 22.49 21.71
C THR A 279 -10.75 22.88 21.19
N ALA A 280 -9.69 22.50 21.90
CA ALA A 280 -8.31 22.82 21.50
C ALA A 280 -7.92 22.16 20.17
N LEU A 281 -8.40 20.93 19.90
CA LEU A 281 -8.15 20.24 18.63
C LEU A 281 -8.88 20.92 17.46
N VAL A 282 -10.13 21.32 17.65
CA VAL A 282 -10.93 22.01 16.61
C VAL A 282 -10.35 23.38 16.29
N GLU A 283 -9.86 24.13 17.32
CA GLU A 283 -9.20 25.42 17.12
C GLU A 283 -7.83 25.29 16.41
N GLY A 284 -7.17 24.14 16.52
CA GLY A 284 -5.87 23.87 15.92
C GLY A 284 -5.92 23.40 14.45
N LEU A 285 -7.10 22.99 13.98
CA LEU A 285 -7.34 22.54 12.60
C LEU A 285 -7.66 23.73 11.68
#